data_5edff83a95ee875765b4bb2805374948
#
_entry.id   5edff83a95ee875765b4bb2805374948
#
_cell.length_a   1.000
_cell.length_b   1.000
_cell.length_c   1.000
_cell.angle_alpha   90.00
_cell.angle_beta   90.00
_cell.angle_gamma   90.00
#
_symmetry.space_group_name_H-M   'P 1'
#
loop_
_entity.id
_entity.type
_entity.pdbx_description
1 polymer ?
#
loop_
_entity_poly.entity_id
_entity_poly.type
_entity_poly.pdbx_seq_one_letter_code
_entity_poly.pdbx_strand_id
1 'polypeptide(L)'
;MNAGPPPRIHDTAEVSADAVIGPGTSIWNQSQVRERARIGAGCIIGKNVYVDVDVVIGDNVKIQNNVSLYHGVTVEDGVFVGPHVCFTNDRLPRAINRDGSLKTDDDWEVSPILVRRGAALGAASVILPGVTVGRWALVGAGSVVTADVPDHTLVAGNPARRRGSACPCGQPLRDAADGTPFSGRCPRCGEAFPPVPSREEAA
;
A
#
# COMPACT_ATOMS: atom_id res chain seq x y z
N MET A 1 -11.31 -20.29 -19.95
CA MET A 1 -10.30 -19.69 -19.06
C MET A 1 -10.34 -20.49 -17.77
N ASN A 2 -9.28 -21.26 -17.45
CA ASN A 2 -9.25 -22.03 -16.21
C ASN A 2 -9.23 -21.06 -15.03
N ALA A 3 -10.30 -21.03 -14.27
CA ALA A 3 -10.27 -20.40 -12.95
C ALA A 3 -9.15 -21.10 -12.16
N GLY A 4 -8.20 -20.33 -11.60
CA GLY A 4 -7.14 -20.88 -10.76
C GLY A 4 -7.69 -21.69 -9.56
N PRO A 5 -6.83 -22.29 -8.72
CA PRO A 5 -7.29 -23.07 -7.58
C PRO A 5 -8.10 -22.20 -6.61
N PRO A 6 -9.05 -22.78 -5.86
CA PRO A 6 -9.82 -22.02 -4.88
C PRO A 6 -8.90 -21.33 -3.87
N PRO A 7 -9.37 -20.23 -3.23
CA PRO A 7 -8.58 -19.56 -2.20
C PRO A 7 -8.33 -20.48 -1.01
N ARG A 8 -7.14 -20.37 -0.43
CA ARG A 8 -6.76 -21.07 0.81
C ARG A 8 -6.93 -20.14 1.99
N ILE A 9 -7.87 -20.42 2.85
CA ILE A 9 -8.13 -19.65 4.08
C ILE A 9 -7.74 -20.50 5.27
N HIS A 10 -6.88 -19.98 6.15
CA HIS A 10 -6.49 -20.67 7.37
C HIS A 10 -7.66 -20.74 8.35
N ASP A 11 -7.81 -21.85 9.08
CA ASP A 11 -8.95 -22.13 9.96
C ASP A 11 -9.16 -21.08 11.07
N THR A 12 -8.13 -20.34 11.43
CA THR A 12 -8.20 -19.26 12.43
C THR A 12 -8.34 -17.86 11.82
N ALA A 13 -8.48 -17.76 10.50
CA ALA A 13 -8.78 -16.49 9.85
C ALA A 13 -10.30 -16.26 9.84
N GLU A 14 -10.70 -15.02 10.09
CA GLU A 14 -12.09 -14.58 10.03
C GLU A 14 -12.33 -13.86 8.71
N VAL A 15 -13.09 -14.47 7.81
CA VAL A 15 -13.43 -13.89 6.51
C VAL A 15 -14.94 -13.76 6.41
N SER A 16 -15.42 -12.52 6.22
CA SER A 16 -16.84 -12.25 6.04
C SER A 16 -17.40 -12.99 4.82
N ALA A 17 -18.62 -13.49 4.92
CA ALA A 17 -19.32 -14.10 3.80
C ALA A 17 -19.58 -13.14 2.64
N ASP A 18 -19.61 -11.83 2.91
CA ASP A 18 -19.78 -10.77 1.91
C ASP A 18 -18.46 -10.30 1.28
N ALA A 19 -17.32 -10.84 1.72
CA ALA A 19 -16.04 -10.58 1.11
C ALA A 19 -15.85 -11.42 -0.17
N VAL A 20 -15.16 -10.84 -1.16
CA VAL A 20 -14.82 -11.54 -2.40
C VAL A 20 -13.33 -11.84 -2.41
N ILE A 21 -12.99 -13.14 -2.46
CA ILE A 21 -11.60 -13.60 -2.49
C ILE A 21 -11.33 -14.30 -3.82
N GLY A 22 -10.36 -13.78 -4.57
CA GLY A 22 -9.96 -14.32 -5.86
C GLY A 22 -9.24 -15.68 -5.77
N PRO A 23 -9.24 -16.45 -6.87
CA PRO A 23 -8.64 -17.77 -6.93
C PRO A 23 -7.14 -17.74 -6.67
N GLY A 24 -6.60 -18.78 -6.03
CA GLY A 24 -5.17 -18.89 -5.70
C GLY A 24 -4.67 -18.00 -4.57
N THR A 25 -5.52 -17.15 -4.00
CA THR A 25 -5.18 -16.31 -2.86
C THR A 25 -5.07 -17.13 -1.57
N SER A 26 -4.06 -16.81 -0.76
CA SER A 26 -3.85 -17.44 0.54
C SER A 26 -4.02 -16.41 1.66
N ILE A 27 -4.87 -16.73 2.64
CA ILE A 27 -5.09 -15.93 3.85
C ILE A 27 -4.60 -16.74 5.04
N TRP A 28 -3.61 -16.20 5.75
CA TRP A 28 -2.95 -16.86 6.85
C TRP A 28 -3.67 -16.64 8.19
N ASN A 29 -3.20 -17.33 9.20
CA ASN A 29 -3.80 -17.40 10.51
C ASN A 29 -4.02 -16.04 11.18
N GLN A 30 -5.12 -15.93 11.94
CA GLN A 30 -5.52 -14.75 12.73
C GLN A 30 -5.71 -13.47 11.89
N SER A 31 -5.89 -13.59 10.58
CA SER A 31 -6.26 -12.44 9.74
C SER A 31 -7.76 -12.24 9.77
N GLN A 32 -8.20 -10.99 9.68
CA GLN A 32 -9.60 -10.62 9.60
C GLN A 32 -9.88 -9.87 8.31
N VAL A 33 -10.87 -10.33 7.53
CA VAL A 33 -11.34 -9.68 6.31
C VAL A 33 -12.82 -9.34 6.48
N ARG A 34 -13.10 -8.04 6.48
CA ARG A 34 -14.42 -7.49 6.73
C ARG A 34 -15.33 -7.55 5.50
N GLU A 35 -16.55 -7.13 5.74
CA GLU A 35 -17.66 -7.12 4.80
C GLU A 35 -17.31 -6.32 3.53
N ARG A 36 -17.74 -6.83 2.37
CA ARG A 36 -17.57 -6.19 1.05
C ARG A 36 -16.12 -5.91 0.63
N ALA A 37 -15.13 -6.33 1.44
CA ALA A 37 -13.74 -6.29 1.01
C ALA A 37 -13.54 -7.16 -0.24
N ARG A 38 -12.69 -6.72 -1.15
CA ARG A 38 -12.37 -7.43 -2.39
C ARG A 38 -10.88 -7.68 -2.47
N ILE A 39 -10.49 -8.95 -2.56
CA ILE A 39 -9.09 -9.37 -2.71
C ILE A 39 -8.99 -10.16 -4.00
N GLY A 40 -8.12 -9.72 -4.91
CA GLY A 40 -7.90 -10.33 -6.21
C GLY A 40 -7.28 -11.72 -6.15
N ALA A 41 -6.87 -12.22 -7.31
CA ALA A 41 -6.30 -13.54 -7.50
C ALA A 41 -4.81 -13.58 -7.10
N GLY A 42 -4.33 -14.74 -6.65
CA GLY A 42 -2.90 -15.00 -6.42
C GLY A 42 -2.27 -14.18 -5.28
N CYS A 43 -3.07 -13.60 -4.39
CA CYS A 43 -2.58 -12.80 -3.28
C CYS A 43 -2.06 -13.64 -2.11
N ILE A 44 -1.18 -13.05 -1.31
CA ILE A 44 -0.72 -13.60 -0.05
C ILE A 44 -1.03 -12.59 1.05
N ILE A 45 -1.98 -12.94 1.92
CA ILE A 45 -2.35 -12.15 3.10
C ILE A 45 -1.73 -12.81 4.31
N GLY A 46 -0.74 -12.15 4.89
CA GLY A 46 0.07 -12.64 6.00
C GLY A 46 -0.72 -12.82 7.29
N LYS A 47 -0.05 -13.36 8.33
CA LYS A 47 -0.64 -13.54 9.64
C LYS A 47 -1.08 -12.20 10.27
N ASN A 48 -2.23 -12.21 10.97
CA ASN A 48 -2.73 -11.07 11.75
C ASN A 48 -2.85 -9.78 10.90
N VAL A 49 -3.31 -9.93 9.66
CA VAL A 49 -3.64 -8.80 8.78
C VAL A 49 -5.09 -8.42 8.99
N TYR A 50 -5.36 -7.13 9.14
CA TYR A 50 -6.69 -6.59 9.19
C TYR A 50 -7.04 -5.92 7.86
N VAL A 51 -8.10 -6.38 7.23
CA VAL A 51 -8.67 -5.81 6.00
C VAL A 51 -10.08 -5.33 6.33
N ASP A 52 -10.26 -4.03 6.34
CA ASP A 52 -11.51 -3.38 6.74
C ASP A 52 -12.58 -3.43 5.62
N VAL A 53 -13.74 -2.94 5.97
CA VAL A 53 -14.91 -2.80 5.09
C VAL A 53 -14.55 -2.09 3.79
N ASP A 54 -15.06 -2.59 2.66
CA ASP A 54 -14.92 -2.01 1.33
C ASP A 54 -13.47 -1.84 0.81
N VAL A 55 -12.46 -2.34 1.51
CA VAL A 55 -11.07 -2.30 1.03
C VAL A 55 -10.93 -3.11 -0.27
N VAL A 56 -10.21 -2.55 -1.24
CA VAL A 56 -9.96 -3.19 -2.53
C VAL A 56 -8.49 -3.52 -2.69
N ILE A 57 -8.19 -4.80 -2.95
CA ILE A 57 -6.85 -5.33 -3.19
C ILE A 57 -6.86 -6.03 -4.54
N GLY A 58 -6.00 -5.62 -5.46
CA GLY A 58 -5.83 -6.18 -6.79
C GLY A 58 -5.20 -7.58 -6.80
N ASP A 59 -4.74 -8.01 -7.96
CA ASP A 59 -4.15 -9.34 -8.16
C ASP A 59 -2.67 -9.39 -7.77
N ASN A 60 -2.19 -10.58 -7.36
CA ASN A 60 -0.78 -10.84 -7.06
C ASN A 60 -0.16 -9.91 -6.00
N VAL A 61 -0.97 -9.40 -5.08
CA VAL A 61 -0.53 -8.55 -3.98
C VAL A 61 0.01 -9.41 -2.85
N LYS A 62 1.12 -8.95 -2.24
CA LYS A 62 1.70 -9.61 -1.08
C LYS A 62 1.68 -8.67 0.12
N ILE A 63 0.84 -8.98 1.09
CA ILE A 63 0.74 -8.26 2.37
C ILE A 63 1.38 -9.11 3.45
N GLN A 64 2.38 -8.55 4.12
CA GLN A 64 3.11 -9.23 5.19
C GLN A 64 2.33 -9.17 6.52
N ASN A 65 2.87 -9.81 7.55
CA ASN A 65 2.22 -9.93 8.85
C ASN A 65 1.96 -8.59 9.54
N ASN A 66 0.89 -8.53 10.34
CA ASN A 66 0.55 -7.40 11.23
C ASN A 66 0.33 -6.08 10.47
N VAL A 67 -0.27 -6.13 9.30
CA VAL A 67 -0.66 -4.95 8.52
C VAL A 67 -2.13 -4.65 8.76
N SER A 68 -2.46 -3.36 8.92
CA SER A 68 -3.85 -2.88 8.99
C SER A 68 -4.17 -2.02 7.78
N LEU A 69 -5.19 -2.45 7.02
CA LEU A 69 -5.77 -1.70 5.91
C LEU A 69 -7.16 -1.24 6.32
N TYR A 70 -7.29 0.04 6.64
CA TYR A 70 -8.56 0.62 7.05
C TYR A 70 -9.42 1.01 5.85
N HIS A 71 -10.69 1.24 6.11
CA HIS A 71 -11.67 1.70 5.11
C HIS A 71 -11.14 2.87 4.27
N GLY A 72 -11.36 2.85 2.96
CA GLY A 72 -10.85 3.83 2.00
C GLY A 72 -9.51 3.48 1.37
N VAL A 73 -8.89 2.35 1.73
CA VAL A 73 -7.63 1.89 1.11
C VAL A 73 -7.91 1.11 -0.16
N THR A 74 -7.20 1.45 -1.23
CA THR A 74 -7.13 0.67 -2.47
C THR A 74 -5.67 0.33 -2.78
N VAL A 75 -5.42 -0.95 -3.05
CA VAL A 75 -4.10 -1.49 -3.42
C VAL A 75 -4.21 -2.14 -4.79
N GLU A 76 -3.49 -1.61 -5.78
CA GLU A 76 -3.47 -2.16 -7.13
C GLU A 76 -2.60 -3.44 -7.22
N ASP A 77 -2.56 -4.06 -8.41
CA ASP A 77 -1.88 -5.33 -8.66
C ASP A 77 -0.39 -5.32 -8.35
N GLY A 78 0.14 -6.46 -7.90
CA GLY A 78 1.57 -6.69 -7.75
C GLY A 78 2.24 -5.85 -6.66
N VAL A 79 1.50 -5.21 -5.80
CA VAL A 79 2.04 -4.41 -4.69
C VAL A 79 2.61 -5.32 -3.60
N PHE A 80 3.73 -4.90 -3.04
CA PHE A 80 4.31 -5.49 -1.83
C PHE A 80 4.10 -4.57 -0.63
N VAL A 81 3.50 -5.10 0.43
CA VAL A 81 3.31 -4.40 1.71
C VAL A 81 4.12 -5.12 2.79
N GLY A 82 5.14 -4.44 3.31
CA GLY A 82 6.02 -4.96 4.36
C GLY A 82 5.29 -5.18 5.69
N PRO A 83 5.88 -5.95 6.62
CA PRO A 83 5.25 -6.21 7.92
C PRO A 83 5.09 -4.93 8.72
N HIS A 84 4.02 -4.88 9.53
CA HIS A 84 3.69 -3.75 10.38
C HIS A 84 3.45 -2.41 9.64
N VAL A 85 3.18 -2.42 8.34
CA VAL A 85 2.72 -1.22 7.65
C VAL A 85 1.34 -0.84 8.18
N CYS A 86 1.14 0.44 8.44
CA CYS A 86 -0.13 0.98 8.89
C CYS A 86 -0.65 2.01 7.88
N PHE A 87 -1.86 1.76 7.36
CA PHE A 87 -2.61 2.74 6.59
C PHE A 87 -3.57 3.44 7.54
N THR A 88 -3.61 4.74 7.52
CA THR A 88 -4.53 5.54 8.35
C THR A 88 -5.61 6.17 7.47
N ASN A 89 -6.78 6.50 8.01
CA ASN A 89 -7.90 7.01 7.22
C ASN A 89 -8.54 8.29 7.76
N ASP A 90 -8.20 8.70 8.97
CA ASP A 90 -8.68 9.94 9.59
C ASP A 90 -7.54 10.96 9.71
N ARG A 91 -7.72 12.15 9.10
CA ARG A 91 -6.76 13.27 9.16
C ARG A 91 -6.81 14.03 10.48
N LEU A 92 -7.97 14.05 11.13
CA LEU A 92 -8.23 14.83 12.32
C LEU A 92 -8.82 13.96 13.44
N PRO A 93 -8.07 12.92 13.89
CA PRO A 93 -8.60 11.92 14.79
C PRO A 93 -8.95 12.53 16.15
N ARG A 94 -10.20 12.35 16.55
CA ARG A 94 -10.73 12.69 17.87
C ARG A 94 -11.79 11.66 18.26
N ALA A 95 -11.81 11.25 19.50
CA ALA A 95 -12.85 10.37 20.01
C ALA A 95 -14.17 11.11 20.29
N ILE A 96 -14.09 12.40 20.57
CA ILE A 96 -15.25 13.23 20.94
C ILE A 96 -15.30 14.51 20.13
N ASN A 97 -16.50 15.07 19.98
CA ASN A 97 -16.78 16.40 19.47
C ASN A 97 -16.46 17.48 20.52
N ARG A 98 -16.50 18.76 20.12
CA ARG A 98 -16.17 19.90 21.01
C ARG A 98 -17.14 20.05 22.19
N ASP A 99 -18.36 19.55 22.04
CA ASP A 99 -19.42 19.54 23.08
C ASP A 99 -19.34 18.34 24.03
N GLY A 100 -18.37 17.44 23.82
CA GLY A 100 -18.16 16.23 24.62
C GLY A 100 -18.93 15.00 24.15
N SER A 101 -19.75 15.09 23.11
CA SER A 101 -20.43 13.94 22.51
C SER A 101 -19.43 13.00 21.82
N LEU A 102 -19.73 11.71 21.80
CA LEU A 102 -18.94 10.75 21.01
C LEU A 102 -19.09 11.06 19.52
N LYS A 103 -17.99 10.96 18.78
CA LYS A 103 -18.04 11.01 17.32
C LYS A 103 -18.76 9.78 16.76
N THR A 104 -19.52 10.03 15.71
CA THR A 104 -20.21 9.02 14.89
C THR A 104 -19.63 9.00 13.47
N ASP A 105 -20.14 8.14 12.60
CA ASP A 105 -19.71 8.06 11.20
C ASP A 105 -19.95 9.38 10.43
N ASP A 106 -20.89 10.21 10.88
CA ASP A 106 -21.20 11.53 10.28
C ASP A 106 -20.21 12.63 10.69
N ASP A 107 -19.35 12.38 11.67
CA ASP A 107 -18.47 13.38 12.28
C ASP A 107 -17.04 13.36 11.72
N TRP A 108 -16.75 12.56 10.72
CA TRP A 108 -15.42 12.46 10.10
C TRP A 108 -15.50 12.07 8.61
N GLU A 109 -14.45 12.41 7.89
CA GLU A 109 -14.34 12.12 6.46
C GLU A 109 -13.20 11.14 6.20
N VAL A 110 -13.52 10.09 5.43
CA VAL A 110 -12.51 9.16 4.94
C VAL A 110 -11.69 9.84 3.85
N SER A 111 -10.39 9.92 4.05
CA SER A 111 -9.46 10.35 3.01
C SER A 111 -8.81 9.12 2.37
N PRO A 112 -9.18 8.74 1.13
CA PRO A 112 -8.77 7.49 0.53
C PRO A 112 -7.26 7.44 0.29
N ILE A 113 -6.69 6.24 0.44
CA ILE A 113 -5.30 5.95 0.10
C ILE A 113 -5.27 5.05 -1.13
N LEU A 114 -4.43 5.40 -2.11
CA LEU A 114 -4.21 4.60 -3.30
C LEU A 114 -2.74 4.15 -3.37
N VAL A 115 -2.52 2.83 -3.41
CA VAL A 115 -1.20 2.24 -3.69
C VAL A 115 -1.22 1.65 -5.08
N ARG A 116 -0.47 2.25 -6.00
CA ARG A 116 -0.50 1.89 -7.40
C ARG A 116 0.37 0.66 -7.70
N ARG A 117 0.11 0.08 -8.88
CA ARG A 117 0.70 -1.17 -9.35
C ARG A 117 2.21 -1.26 -9.11
N GLY A 118 2.64 -2.39 -8.55
CA GLY A 118 4.05 -2.74 -8.37
C GLY A 118 4.79 -1.93 -7.31
N ALA A 119 4.13 -1.02 -6.60
CA ALA A 119 4.75 -0.29 -5.50
C ALA A 119 5.15 -1.23 -4.36
N ALA A 120 6.17 -0.82 -3.59
CA ALA A 120 6.65 -1.57 -2.44
C ALA A 120 6.73 -0.67 -1.21
N LEU A 121 6.04 -1.08 -0.15
CA LEU A 121 6.03 -0.38 1.14
C LEU A 121 6.94 -1.12 2.12
N GLY A 122 7.97 -0.44 2.61
CA GLY A 122 8.92 -0.98 3.58
C GLY A 122 8.27 -1.25 4.94
N ALA A 123 8.85 -2.21 5.68
CA ALA A 123 8.35 -2.60 7.00
C ALA A 123 8.17 -1.39 7.94
N ALA A 124 7.12 -1.44 8.77
CA ALA A 124 6.78 -0.41 9.77
C ALA A 124 6.63 1.01 9.21
N SER A 125 6.33 1.16 7.90
CA SER A 125 5.97 2.47 7.37
C SER A 125 4.52 2.83 7.67
N VAL A 126 4.25 4.13 7.79
CA VAL A 126 2.92 4.68 8.02
C VAL A 126 2.52 5.51 6.81
N ILE A 127 1.33 5.23 6.25
CA ILE A 127 0.78 5.96 5.11
C ILE A 127 -0.36 6.82 5.62
N LEU A 128 -0.23 8.14 5.49
CA LEU A 128 -1.26 9.07 5.95
C LEU A 128 -2.46 9.14 5.01
N PRO A 129 -3.63 9.59 5.53
CA PRO A 129 -4.86 9.66 4.74
C PRO A 129 -4.72 10.58 3.52
N GLY A 130 -5.30 10.17 2.40
CA GLY A 130 -5.33 10.93 1.15
C GLY A 130 -4.06 10.80 0.29
N VAL A 131 -3.12 9.94 0.68
CA VAL A 131 -1.86 9.74 -0.07
C VAL A 131 -2.03 8.76 -1.21
N THR A 132 -1.47 9.13 -2.38
CA THR A 132 -1.23 8.21 -3.49
C THR A 132 0.24 7.79 -3.52
N VAL A 133 0.50 6.47 -3.48
CA VAL A 133 1.83 5.91 -3.74
C VAL A 133 1.88 5.44 -5.18
N GLY A 134 2.74 6.06 -5.98
CA GLY A 134 2.85 5.85 -7.43
C GLY A 134 3.32 4.46 -7.83
N ARG A 135 3.21 4.17 -9.13
CA ARG A 135 3.61 2.87 -9.70
C ARG A 135 5.09 2.61 -9.49
N TRP A 136 5.41 1.38 -9.06
CA TRP A 136 6.79 0.97 -8.82
C TRP A 136 7.55 1.86 -7.84
N ALA A 137 6.86 2.72 -7.09
CA ALA A 137 7.48 3.50 -6.02
C ALA A 137 7.97 2.59 -4.90
N LEU A 138 9.01 3.02 -4.22
CA LEU A 138 9.61 2.31 -3.09
C LEU A 138 9.59 3.19 -1.85
N VAL A 139 8.87 2.77 -0.83
CA VAL A 139 8.87 3.42 0.49
C VAL A 139 9.85 2.68 1.38
N GLY A 140 10.85 3.38 1.90
CA GLY A 140 11.83 2.82 2.84
C GLY A 140 11.18 2.41 4.17
N ALA A 141 11.73 1.38 4.82
CA ALA A 141 11.23 0.91 6.11
C ALA A 141 11.21 2.03 7.17
N GLY A 142 10.23 2.02 8.08
CA GLY A 142 10.06 3.01 9.14
C GLY A 142 9.70 4.42 8.67
N SER A 143 9.26 4.59 7.43
CA SER A 143 8.93 5.91 6.88
C SER A 143 7.52 6.35 7.26
N VAL A 144 7.31 7.66 7.39
CA VAL A 144 5.98 8.28 7.50
C VAL A 144 5.68 9.06 6.23
N VAL A 145 4.81 8.50 5.38
CA VAL A 145 4.46 9.09 4.09
C VAL A 145 3.32 10.08 4.28
N THR A 146 3.63 11.36 4.13
CA THR A 146 2.71 12.49 4.42
C THR A 146 2.20 13.20 3.17
N ALA A 147 2.68 12.82 1.99
CA ALA A 147 2.32 13.39 0.69
C ALA A 147 2.46 12.34 -0.40
N ASP A 148 1.88 12.59 -1.55
CA ASP A 148 1.95 11.70 -2.70
C ASP A 148 3.39 11.36 -3.09
N VAL A 149 3.57 10.11 -3.49
CA VAL A 149 4.85 9.58 -3.97
C VAL A 149 4.73 9.37 -5.48
N PRO A 150 5.51 10.07 -6.31
CA PRO A 150 5.48 9.88 -7.76
C PRO A 150 5.87 8.46 -8.18
N ASP A 151 5.47 8.06 -9.39
CA ASP A 151 5.88 6.80 -9.99
C ASP A 151 7.42 6.64 -9.94
N HIS A 152 7.88 5.42 -9.73
CA HIS A 152 9.32 5.09 -9.71
C HIS A 152 10.18 5.87 -8.70
N THR A 153 9.59 6.45 -7.69
CA THR A 153 10.32 7.26 -6.69
C THR A 153 10.64 6.44 -5.46
N LEU A 154 11.87 6.55 -4.97
CA LEU A 154 12.28 6.08 -3.65
C LEU A 154 12.10 7.22 -2.64
N VAL A 155 11.30 6.98 -1.62
CA VAL A 155 11.14 7.88 -0.46
C VAL A 155 11.51 7.18 0.84
N ALA A 156 12.07 7.91 1.80
CA ALA A 156 12.36 7.38 3.14
C ALA A 156 12.41 8.47 4.20
N GLY A 157 12.19 8.08 5.46
CA GLY A 157 12.31 8.92 6.65
C GLY A 157 10.97 9.37 7.24
N ASN A 158 11.04 10.17 8.31
CA ASN A 158 9.87 10.77 8.98
C ASN A 158 10.07 12.29 9.10
N PRO A 159 9.31 13.10 8.36
CA PRO A 159 8.44 12.70 7.24
C PRO A 159 9.28 12.15 6.05
N ALA A 160 8.66 11.26 5.26
CA ALA A 160 9.31 10.67 4.09
C ALA A 160 9.68 11.74 3.06
N ARG A 161 10.90 11.64 2.53
CA ARG A 161 11.43 12.54 1.50
C ARG A 161 12.07 11.71 0.39
N ARG A 162 12.08 12.25 -0.83
CA ARG A 162 12.76 11.63 -1.97
C ARG A 162 14.23 11.33 -1.64
N ARG A 163 14.66 10.12 -1.97
CA ARG A 163 16.04 9.61 -1.78
C ARG A 163 16.63 9.08 -3.07
N GLY A 164 15.85 9.03 -4.12
CA GLY A 164 16.26 8.51 -5.42
C GLY A 164 15.09 7.98 -6.22
N SER A 165 15.41 7.13 -7.17
CA SER A 165 14.46 6.44 -8.03
C SER A 165 14.45 4.93 -7.69
N ALA A 166 13.40 4.23 -8.12
CA ALA A 166 13.22 2.80 -7.90
C ALA A 166 12.94 2.09 -9.23
N CYS A 167 13.79 1.13 -9.58
CA CYS A 167 13.56 0.27 -10.73
C CYS A 167 12.45 -0.74 -10.45
N PRO A 168 11.63 -1.16 -11.44
CA PRO A 168 10.66 -2.24 -11.26
C PRO A 168 11.25 -3.55 -10.74
N CYS A 169 12.54 -3.81 -10.96
CA CYS A 169 13.23 -4.97 -10.38
C CYS A 169 13.54 -4.85 -8.88
N GLY A 170 13.16 -3.73 -8.24
CA GLY A 170 13.41 -3.44 -6.83
C GLY A 170 14.75 -2.79 -6.53
N GLN A 171 15.60 -2.52 -7.54
CA GLN A 171 16.89 -1.86 -7.33
C GLN A 171 16.69 -0.37 -7.03
N PRO A 172 17.16 0.14 -5.86
CA PRO A 172 17.28 1.57 -5.63
C PRO A 172 18.31 2.20 -6.59
N LEU A 173 17.94 3.32 -7.18
CA LEU A 173 18.77 4.07 -8.11
C LEU A 173 19.03 5.47 -7.53
N ARG A 174 20.29 5.89 -7.54
CA ARG A 174 20.65 7.20 -7.01
C ARG A 174 20.43 8.27 -8.07
N ASP A 175 19.75 9.34 -7.68
CA ASP A 175 19.65 10.54 -8.49
C ASP A 175 21.06 11.22 -8.59
N ALA A 176 21.24 12.06 -9.56
CA ALA A 176 22.48 12.83 -9.72
C ALA A 176 22.72 13.79 -8.53
N ALA A 177 23.95 14.27 -8.38
CA ALA A 177 24.31 15.15 -7.26
C ALA A 177 23.57 16.51 -7.27
N ASP A 178 23.10 16.93 -8.44
CA ASP A 178 22.28 18.14 -8.63
C ASP A 178 20.78 17.90 -8.37
N GLY A 179 20.39 16.68 -7.97
CA GLY A 179 19.00 16.28 -7.71
C GLY A 179 18.25 15.81 -8.96
N THR A 180 18.88 15.78 -10.13
CA THR A 180 18.27 15.24 -11.36
C THR A 180 17.94 13.76 -11.14
N PRO A 181 16.69 13.33 -11.44
CA PRO A 181 16.30 11.94 -11.32
C PRO A 181 17.18 11.02 -12.18
N PHE A 182 17.40 9.81 -11.66
CA PHE A 182 18.19 8.82 -12.37
C PHE A 182 17.64 8.58 -13.79
N SER A 183 18.55 8.59 -14.77
CA SER A 183 18.28 8.21 -16.16
C SER A 183 19.37 7.26 -16.63
N GLY A 184 19.03 6.26 -17.43
CA GLY A 184 19.99 5.29 -17.96
C GLY A 184 19.54 3.85 -17.78
N ARG A 185 20.51 2.93 -17.73
CA ARG A 185 20.21 1.50 -17.53
C ARG A 185 20.37 1.09 -16.09
N CYS A 186 19.40 0.32 -15.59
CA CYS A 186 19.47 -0.26 -14.26
C CYS A 186 20.70 -1.19 -14.14
N PRO A 187 21.58 -1.01 -13.14
CA PRO A 187 22.78 -1.85 -13.01
C PRO A 187 22.47 -3.31 -12.63
N ARG A 188 21.24 -3.59 -12.17
CA ARG A 188 20.83 -4.93 -11.76
C ARG A 188 20.20 -5.73 -12.90
N CYS A 189 19.21 -5.15 -13.60
CA CYS A 189 18.45 -5.86 -14.63
C CYS A 189 18.77 -5.43 -16.06
N GLY A 190 19.55 -4.37 -16.27
CA GLY A 190 19.92 -3.84 -17.58
C GLY A 190 18.81 -3.09 -18.31
N GLU A 191 17.58 -3.04 -17.79
CA GLU A 191 16.49 -2.32 -18.42
C GLU A 191 16.73 -0.82 -18.47
N ALA A 192 16.27 -0.19 -19.55
CA ALA A 192 16.30 1.26 -19.68
C ALA A 192 15.27 1.87 -18.73
N PHE A 193 15.74 2.79 -17.88
CA PHE A 193 14.91 3.49 -16.92
C PHE A 193 14.45 4.83 -17.53
N PRO A 194 13.15 5.07 -17.70
CA PRO A 194 12.67 6.34 -18.20
C PRO A 194 13.00 7.47 -17.21
N PRO A 195 13.21 8.70 -17.68
CA PRO A 195 13.32 9.83 -16.75
C PRO A 195 12.04 9.92 -15.93
N VAL A 196 12.21 9.98 -14.60
CA VAL A 196 11.11 10.25 -13.68
C VAL A 196 10.83 11.75 -13.70
N PRO A 197 9.58 12.21 -13.85
CA PRO A 197 9.26 13.63 -13.85
C PRO A 197 9.84 14.31 -12.59
N SER A 198 10.39 15.50 -12.78
CA SER A 198 10.80 16.37 -11.66
C SER A 198 9.56 16.78 -10.86
N ARG A 199 9.74 17.23 -9.61
CA ARG A 199 8.65 17.67 -8.73
C ARG A 199 7.79 18.79 -9.34
N GLU A 200 8.35 19.58 -10.25
CA GLU A 200 7.67 20.72 -10.88
C GLU A 200 6.77 20.31 -12.05
N GLU A 201 7.00 19.12 -12.65
CA GLU A 201 6.19 18.60 -13.78
C GLU A 201 5.03 17.70 -13.32
N ALA A 202 4.93 17.41 -12.03
CA ALA A 202 3.91 16.52 -11.45
C ALA A 202 2.80 17.30 -10.67
N ALA A 203 2.76 18.61 -10.79
CA ALA A 203 1.79 19.50 -10.13
C ALA A 203 0.61 19.86 -11.04
#